data_b6d9c8b14d0cc2ca88fd8e6b12eeac36
#
_entry.id   b6d9c8b14d0cc2ca88fd8e6b12eeac36
#
_cell.length_a   1.000
_cell.length_b   1.000
_cell.length_c   1.000
_cell.angle_alpha   90.00
_cell.angle_beta   90.00
_cell.angle_gamma   90.00
#
_symmetry.space_group_name_H-M   'P 1'
#
loop_
_entity.id
_entity.type
_entity.pdbx_description
1 polymer ?
#
loop_
_entity_poly.entity_id
_entity_poly.type
_entity_poly.pdbx_seq_one_letter_code
_entity_poly.pdbx_strand_id
1 'polypeptide(L)'
;MGTPVSEGPTVSVIIPARNEEASLGACLRSLTTQTGIPYEILVVDDGSTDNTRAIAQSFASVRVIDPGPLPEGWTGKNNAVTAGAHEAKGDWLLFTDADTVHRPGSLAKAVAEAKQQKADLLSYSPEQEVCGFWERAVMPVIFAELARKYPPSRMSDPASKLAAANGQYLLVSRKAYDAVGGHAAVASSLLEDVELARIIKAAGYRITFRYGGDAVRTRMYRSFQQLREGWTKNLALLFPSAIALALWSLIEFAAVIACLVFAASLVIAGDWRHALFYLIVPFLTVMRIATSHFSWSSNLLGILGLPIFAYLLLRSKLSYRIGKVSWKGRLYGGRTIAAGRLSRRGTVAGHS
;
A
#
# COMPACT_ATOMS: atom_id res chain seq x y z
N MET A 1 -36.49 -6.58 -23.38
CA MET A 1 -35.84 -7.82 -22.99
C MET A 1 -34.85 -7.48 -21.89
N GLY A 2 -35.20 -7.79 -20.63
CA GLY A 2 -34.32 -7.56 -19.49
C GLY A 2 -33.15 -8.53 -19.54
N THR A 3 -31.92 -8.01 -19.41
CA THR A 3 -30.73 -8.82 -19.16
C THR A 3 -30.98 -9.66 -17.91
N PRO A 4 -30.70 -10.97 -17.91
CA PRO A 4 -30.86 -11.78 -16.71
C PRO A 4 -29.97 -11.20 -15.60
N VAL A 5 -30.56 -10.87 -14.47
CA VAL A 5 -29.87 -10.51 -13.24
C VAL A 5 -29.05 -11.74 -12.88
N SER A 6 -27.72 -11.65 -12.87
CA SER A 6 -26.85 -12.71 -12.41
C SER A 6 -27.22 -13.02 -10.94
N GLU A 7 -27.64 -14.24 -10.63
CA GLU A 7 -28.00 -14.69 -9.27
C GLU A 7 -26.79 -14.71 -8.30
N GLY A 8 -25.60 -14.35 -8.75
CA GLY A 8 -24.36 -14.37 -8.00
C GLY A 8 -23.86 -13.01 -7.51
N PRO A 9 -22.86 -12.98 -6.64
CA PRO A 9 -22.25 -11.75 -6.18
C PRO A 9 -21.53 -11.04 -7.35
N THR A 10 -21.69 -9.72 -7.46
CA THR A 10 -20.93 -8.91 -8.43
C THR A 10 -19.48 -8.71 -7.98
N VAL A 11 -19.26 -8.62 -6.66
CA VAL A 11 -17.93 -8.40 -6.05
C VAL A 11 -17.64 -9.48 -5.04
N SER A 12 -16.46 -10.09 -5.12
CA SER A 12 -15.89 -10.89 -4.04
C SER A 12 -14.82 -10.08 -3.32
N VAL A 13 -15.05 -9.78 -2.04
CA VAL A 13 -14.09 -9.11 -1.16
C VAL A 13 -13.19 -10.16 -0.52
N ILE A 14 -11.90 -10.11 -0.78
CA ILE A 14 -10.89 -11.09 -0.34
C ILE A 14 -9.95 -10.41 0.65
N ILE A 15 -9.91 -10.92 1.88
CA ILE A 15 -9.17 -10.35 3.00
C ILE A 15 -8.16 -11.38 3.51
N PRO A 16 -6.87 -11.28 3.14
CA PRO A 16 -5.84 -12.11 3.75
C PRO A 16 -5.62 -11.64 5.19
N ALA A 17 -5.69 -12.58 6.13
CA ALA A 17 -5.54 -12.27 7.56
C ALA A 17 -4.49 -13.19 8.21
N ARG A 18 -3.59 -12.59 9.00
CA ARG A 18 -2.65 -13.32 9.86
C ARG A 18 -2.32 -12.44 11.06
N ASN A 19 -2.77 -12.86 12.25
CA ASN A 19 -2.60 -12.14 13.51
C ASN A 19 -3.09 -10.67 13.39
N GLU A 20 -4.40 -10.53 13.09
CA GLU A 20 -5.10 -9.27 12.85
C GLU A 20 -6.24 -9.03 13.85
N GLU A 21 -6.21 -9.66 15.04
CA GLU A 21 -7.28 -9.52 16.04
C GLU A 21 -7.59 -8.07 16.39
N ALA A 22 -6.58 -7.18 16.34
CA ALA A 22 -6.73 -5.76 16.69
C ALA A 22 -7.49 -4.92 15.63
N SER A 23 -7.60 -5.41 14.39
CA SER A 23 -8.09 -4.61 13.24
C SER A 23 -9.26 -5.28 12.50
N LEU A 24 -9.24 -6.59 12.32
CA LEU A 24 -10.17 -7.34 11.47
C LEU A 24 -11.64 -7.07 11.82
N GLY A 25 -11.99 -6.96 13.12
CA GLY A 25 -13.37 -6.71 13.53
C GLY A 25 -13.91 -5.36 13.02
N ALA A 26 -13.09 -4.31 12.97
CA ALA A 26 -13.48 -3.01 12.41
C ALA A 26 -13.61 -3.07 10.88
N CYS A 27 -12.71 -3.77 10.21
CA CYS A 27 -12.76 -4.02 8.78
C CYS A 27 -14.07 -4.73 8.40
N LEU A 28 -14.39 -5.85 9.04
CA LEU A 28 -15.59 -6.63 8.74
C LEU A 28 -16.88 -5.87 9.05
N ARG A 29 -16.97 -5.12 10.15
CA ARG A 29 -18.14 -4.25 10.41
C ARG A 29 -18.36 -3.24 9.29
N SER A 30 -17.30 -2.66 8.74
CA SER A 30 -17.41 -1.68 7.66
C SER A 30 -17.81 -2.31 6.32
N LEU A 31 -17.45 -3.57 6.11
CA LEU A 31 -17.78 -4.32 4.89
C LEU A 31 -19.19 -4.93 4.95
N THR A 32 -19.60 -5.48 6.10
CA THR A 32 -20.93 -6.11 6.25
C THR A 32 -22.09 -5.11 6.19
N THR A 33 -21.82 -3.82 6.26
CA THR A 33 -22.79 -2.73 6.12
C THR A 33 -22.79 -2.08 4.73
N GLN A 34 -22.06 -2.62 3.76
CA GLN A 34 -22.06 -2.10 2.39
C GLN A 34 -23.40 -2.36 1.71
N THR A 35 -23.80 -1.43 0.84
CA THR A 35 -25.08 -1.48 0.10
C THR A 35 -24.87 -1.10 -1.36
N GLY A 36 -25.91 -1.32 -2.18
CA GLY A 36 -25.96 -0.86 -3.57
C GLY A 36 -25.36 -1.82 -4.60
N ILE A 37 -24.80 -2.96 -4.18
CA ILE A 37 -24.28 -3.99 -5.08
C ILE A 37 -24.28 -5.35 -4.37
N PRO A 38 -24.59 -6.48 -5.07
CA PRO A 38 -24.39 -7.82 -4.50
C PRO A 38 -22.90 -8.13 -4.30
N TYR A 39 -22.54 -8.64 -3.14
CA TYR A 39 -21.14 -9.01 -2.82
C TYR A 39 -21.07 -10.18 -1.84
N GLU A 40 -19.92 -10.82 -1.78
CA GLU A 40 -19.52 -11.79 -0.75
C GLU A 40 -18.24 -11.35 -0.06
N ILE A 41 -18.00 -11.85 1.16
CA ILE A 41 -16.79 -11.55 1.94
C ILE A 41 -16.08 -12.86 2.26
N LEU A 42 -14.80 -12.95 1.88
CA LEU A 42 -13.93 -14.08 2.07
C LEU A 42 -12.74 -13.63 2.94
N VAL A 43 -12.65 -14.13 4.17
CA VAL A 43 -11.46 -13.97 5.02
C VAL A 43 -10.59 -15.21 4.86
N VAL A 44 -9.36 -15.02 4.42
CA VAL A 44 -8.40 -16.11 4.27
C VAL A 44 -7.42 -16.07 5.43
N ASP A 45 -7.60 -16.99 6.38
CA ASP A 45 -6.79 -17.05 7.60
C ASP A 45 -5.51 -17.86 7.36
N ASP A 46 -4.38 -17.14 7.21
CA ASP A 46 -3.06 -17.72 6.96
C ASP A 46 -2.37 -18.23 8.25
N GLY A 47 -3.09 -19.06 9.01
CA GLY A 47 -2.58 -19.70 10.23
C GLY A 47 -2.34 -18.69 11.35
N SER A 48 -3.35 -17.89 11.70
CA SER A 48 -3.31 -16.99 12.85
C SER A 48 -3.21 -17.78 14.17
N THR A 49 -2.49 -17.20 15.13
CA THR A 49 -2.28 -17.75 16.49
C THR A 49 -3.00 -16.93 17.57
N ASP A 50 -3.64 -15.84 17.17
CA ASP A 50 -4.48 -14.96 18.00
C ASP A 50 -5.98 -15.20 17.71
N ASN A 51 -6.85 -14.28 18.13
CA ASN A 51 -8.30 -14.42 17.95
C ASN A 51 -8.81 -14.06 16.54
N THR A 52 -7.93 -13.86 15.56
CA THR A 52 -8.31 -13.45 14.19
C THR A 52 -9.38 -14.36 13.58
N ARG A 53 -9.20 -15.70 13.64
CA ARG A 53 -10.15 -16.69 13.09
C ARG A 53 -11.50 -16.64 13.80
N ALA A 54 -11.49 -16.57 15.12
CA ALA A 54 -12.73 -16.50 15.91
C ALA A 54 -13.51 -15.19 15.61
N ILE A 55 -12.82 -14.08 15.45
CA ILE A 55 -13.42 -12.80 15.03
C ILE A 55 -14.07 -12.94 13.65
N ALA A 56 -13.39 -13.51 12.66
CA ALA A 56 -13.95 -13.69 11.32
C ALA A 56 -15.21 -14.57 11.35
N GLN A 57 -15.19 -15.68 12.11
CA GLN A 57 -16.31 -16.60 12.26
C GLN A 57 -17.51 -16.02 13.00
N SER A 58 -17.34 -14.96 13.78
CA SER A 58 -18.44 -14.28 14.48
C SER A 58 -19.36 -13.48 13.55
N PHE A 59 -18.99 -13.29 12.27
CA PHE A 59 -19.80 -12.60 11.27
C PHE A 59 -20.48 -13.62 10.35
N ALA A 60 -21.79 -13.78 10.46
CA ALA A 60 -22.56 -14.79 9.71
C ALA A 60 -22.45 -14.68 8.17
N SER A 61 -22.22 -13.45 7.65
CA SER A 61 -22.08 -13.18 6.21
C SER A 61 -20.64 -13.35 5.69
N VAL A 62 -19.70 -13.83 6.52
CA VAL A 62 -18.29 -13.97 6.17
C VAL A 62 -17.95 -15.46 6.03
N ARG A 63 -17.36 -15.82 4.90
CA ARG A 63 -16.76 -17.13 4.69
C ARG A 63 -15.30 -17.10 5.13
N VAL A 64 -14.91 -18.03 6.00
CA VAL A 64 -13.51 -18.18 6.43
C VAL A 64 -12.89 -19.32 5.65
N ILE A 65 -11.75 -19.05 5.00
CA ILE A 65 -11.02 -19.96 4.13
C ILE A 65 -9.66 -20.27 4.76
N ASP A 66 -9.22 -21.49 4.66
CA ASP A 66 -7.85 -21.92 4.94
C ASP A 66 -7.08 -21.96 3.60
N PRO A 67 -5.95 -21.26 3.45
CA PRO A 67 -5.21 -21.26 2.19
C PRO A 67 -4.43 -22.57 1.94
N GLY A 68 -4.48 -23.52 2.88
CA GLY A 68 -3.64 -24.71 2.83
C GLY A 68 -2.16 -24.45 3.10
N PRO A 69 -1.31 -25.47 2.87
CA PRO A 69 0.12 -25.34 3.12
C PRO A 69 0.76 -24.30 2.20
N LEU A 70 1.71 -23.53 2.76
CA LEU A 70 2.45 -22.52 2.00
C LEU A 70 3.40 -23.19 0.99
N PRO A 71 3.22 -22.98 -0.33
CA PRO A 71 4.13 -23.56 -1.32
C PRO A 71 5.54 -22.94 -1.22
N GLU A 72 6.57 -23.73 -1.58
CA GLU A 72 7.95 -23.25 -1.59
C GLU A 72 8.11 -22.03 -2.51
N GLY A 73 8.77 -20.98 -2.04
CA GLY A 73 9.01 -19.75 -2.78
C GLY A 73 7.85 -18.76 -2.79
N TRP A 74 6.70 -19.11 -2.21
CA TRP A 74 5.57 -18.19 -2.10
C TRP A 74 5.66 -17.31 -0.85
N THR A 75 5.05 -16.13 -0.92
CA THR A 75 4.75 -15.37 0.31
C THR A 75 3.41 -15.85 0.89
N GLY A 76 3.25 -15.76 2.23
CA GLY A 76 1.98 -16.14 2.86
C GLY A 76 0.80 -15.33 2.36
N LYS A 77 1.00 -14.01 2.13
CA LYS A 77 -0.05 -13.14 1.59
C LYS A 77 -0.47 -13.59 0.18
N ASN A 78 0.48 -13.89 -0.71
CA ASN A 78 0.16 -14.34 -2.07
C ASN A 78 -0.56 -15.69 -2.07
N ASN A 79 -0.18 -16.62 -1.19
CA ASN A 79 -0.89 -17.88 -1.02
C ASN A 79 -2.35 -17.62 -0.58
N ALA A 80 -2.54 -16.80 0.45
CA ALA A 80 -3.85 -16.48 0.97
C ALA A 80 -4.76 -15.80 -0.06
N VAL A 81 -4.29 -14.75 -0.75
CA VAL A 81 -5.10 -14.04 -1.75
C VAL A 81 -5.39 -14.90 -2.98
N THR A 82 -4.48 -15.82 -3.36
CA THR A 82 -4.72 -16.78 -4.46
C THR A 82 -5.80 -17.78 -4.06
N ALA A 83 -5.73 -18.35 -2.87
CA ALA A 83 -6.77 -19.25 -2.36
C ALA A 83 -8.13 -18.56 -2.28
N GLY A 84 -8.18 -17.32 -1.78
CA GLY A 84 -9.41 -16.54 -1.76
C GLY A 84 -9.96 -16.22 -3.16
N ALA A 85 -9.11 -15.91 -4.12
CA ALA A 85 -9.52 -15.64 -5.50
C ALA A 85 -10.10 -16.90 -6.18
N HIS A 86 -9.56 -18.07 -5.88
CA HIS A 86 -10.06 -19.35 -6.39
C HIS A 86 -11.48 -19.66 -5.88
N GLU A 87 -11.73 -19.37 -4.61
CA GLU A 87 -13.04 -19.57 -3.96
C GLU A 87 -14.07 -18.47 -4.27
N ALA A 88 -13.62 -17.36 -4.82
CA ALA A 88 -14.43 -16.20 -5.13
C ALA A 88 -15.36 -16.46 -6.33
N LYS A 89 -16.60 -15.89 -6.30
CA LYS A 89 -17.62 -16.08 -7.33
C LYS A 89 -17.95 -14.81 -8.12
N GLY A 90 -17.49 -13.63 -7.63
CA GLY A 90 -17.81 -12.34 -8.23
C GLY A 90 -17.08 -12.07 -9.54
N ASP A 91 -17.67 -11.24 -10.41
CA ASP A 91 -17.06 -10.74 -11.64
C ASP A 91 -15.91 -9.76 -11.37
N TRP A 92 -15.94 -9.15 -10.19
CA TRP A 92 -14.91 -8.27 -9.67
C TRP A 92 -14.32 -8.85 -8.39
N LEU A 93 -12.99 -8.82 -8.29
CA LEU A 93 -12.25 -9.23 -7.11
C LEU A 93 -11.72 -7.97 -6.42
N LEU A 94 -12.12 -7.74 -5.18
CA LEU A 94 -11.56 -6.71 -4.33
C LEU A 94 -10.61 -7.36 -3.32
N PHE A 95 -9.32 -7.13 -3.48
CA PHE A 95 -8.32 -7.45 -2.46
C PHE A 95 -8.19 -6.26 -1.52
N THR A 96 -8.29 -6.52 -0.22
CA THR A 96 -8.16 -5.49 0.81
C THR A 96 -7.50 -6.05 2.06
N ASP A 97 -6.67 -5.25 2.74
CA ASP A 97 -5.99 -5.68 3.95
C ASP A 97 -6.95 -5.63 5.17
N ALA A 98 -6.69 -6.45 6.19
CA ALA A 98 -7.52 -6.58 7.37
C ALA A 98 -7.51 -5.35 8.32
N ASP A 99 -6.62 -4.38 8.06
CA ASP A 99 -6.49 -3.13 8.81
C ASP A 99 -7.20 -1.93 8.17
N THR A 100 -8.01 -2.19 7.12
CA THR A 100 -8.77 -1.17 6.40
C THR A 100 -10.18 -0.99 6.96
N VAL A 101 -10.72 0.22 6.84
CA VAL A 101 -12.12 0.54 7.16
C VAL A 101 -12.76 1.20 5.93
N HIS A 102 -13.77 0.56 5.38
CA HIS A 102 -14.43 0.98 4.16
C HIS A 102 -15.52 2.03 4.46
N ARG A 103 -15.59 3.07 3.64
CA ARG A 103 -16.67 4.08 3.74
C ARG A 103 -17.99 3.49 3.23
N PRO A 104 -19.15 3.95 3.72
CA PRO A 104 -20.46 3.48 3.25
C PRO A 104 -20.61 3.61 1.72
N GLY A 105 -21.06 2.54 1.06
CA GLY A 105 -21.26 2.51 -0.39
C GLY A 105 -19.98 2.50 -1.23
N SER A 106 -18.81 2.31 -0.63
CA SER A 106 -17.52 2.32 -1.34
C SER A 106 -17.41 1.22 -2.39
N LEU A 107 -17.98 0.04 -2.16
CA LEU A 107 -17.96 -1.07 -3.12
C LEU A 107 -18.72 -0.71 -4.40
N ALA A 108 -19.95 -0.25 -4.26
CA ALA A 108 -20.78 0.13 -5.41
C ALA A 108 -20.15 1.28 -6.20
N LYS A 109 -19.63 2.30 -5.50
CA LYS A 109 -18.91 3.43 -6.11
C LYS A 109 -17.67 2.99 -6.87
N ALA A 110 -16.87 2.10 -6.31
CA ALA A 110 -15.64 1.63 -6.95
C ALA A 110 -15.94 0.85 -8.24
N VAL A 111 -16.94 -0.02 -8.24
CA VAL A 111 -17.35 -0.74 -9.46
C VAL A 111 -17.92 0.24 -10.51
N ALA A 112 -18.73 1.21 -10.11
CA ALA A 112 -19.24 2.23 -11.00
C ALA A 112 -18.12 3.07 -11.61
N GLU A 113 -17.15 3.51 -10.81
CA GLU A 113 -15.96 4.25 -11.24
C GLU A 113 -15.12 3.42 -12.22
N ALA A 114 -14.85 2.15 -11.89
CA ALA A 114 -14.09 1.26 -12.77
C ALA A 114 -14.78 1.10 -14.14
N LYS A 115 -16.09 0.90 -14.15
CA LYS A 115 -16.89 0.81 -15.40
C LYS A 115 -16.86 2.12 -16.18
N GLN A 116 -17.07 3.26 -15.52
CA GLN A 116 -17.06 4.59 -16.14
C GLN A 116 -15.71 4.89 -16.80
N GLN A 117 -14.60 4.56 -16.13
CA GLN A 117 -13.24 4.78 -16.62
C GLN A 117 -12.76 3.67 -17.54
N LYS A 118 -13.57 2.63 -17.77
CA LYS A 118 -13.20 1.41 -18.51
C LYS A 118 -11.92 0.79 -17.94
N ALA A 119 -11.74 0.84 -16.62
CA ALA A 119 -10.60 0.29 -15.94
C ALA A 119 -10.83 -1.18 -15.62
N ASP A 120 -9.86 -2.03 -15.94
CA ASP A 120 -9.85 -3.43 -15.56
C ASP A 120 -9.26 -3.63 -14.14
N LEU A 121 -8.42 -2.69 -13.69
CA LEU A 121 -7.92 -2.60 -12.33
C LEU A 121 -8.10 -1.17 -11.82
N LEU A 122 -8.78 -1.04 -10.69
CA LEU A 122 -8.93 0.21 -9.94
C LEU A 122 -8.29 0.03 -8.57
N SER A 123 -7.34 0.89 -8.21
CA SER A 123 -6.73 0.85 -6.89
C SER A 123 -6.77 2.21 -6.21
N TYR A 124 -7.10 2.18 -4.93
CA TYR A 124 -7.13 3.36 -4.08
C TYR A 124 -5.95 3.35 -3.10
N SER A 125 -5.27 4.49 -2.99
CA SER A 125 -4.40 4.76 -1.85
C SER A 125 -5.27 5.25 -0.70
N PRO A 126 -5.46 4.48 0.40
CA PRO A 126 -6.33 4.85 1.49
C PRO A 126 -5.92 6.12 2.22
N GLU A 127 -6.87 6.78 2.88
CA GLU A 127 -6.56 7.76 3.93
C GLU A 127 -5.79 7.06 5.04
N GLN A 128 -4.63 7.62 5.41
CA GLN A 128 -3.77 7.07 6.46
C GLN A 128 -4.11 7.73 7.80
N GLU A 129 -4.67 6.96 8.73
CA GLU A 129 -4.87 7.42 10.11
C GLU A 129 -3.55 7.36 10.87
N VAL A 130 -3.12 8.49 11.42
CA VAL A 130 -1.89 8.63 12.19
C VAL A 130 -2.21 9.24 13.56
N CYS A 131 -1.94 8.51 14.64
CA CYS A 131 -2.29 8.90 15.99
C CYS A 131 -1.04 9.21 16.84
N GLY A 132 -0.04 8.33 16.80
CA GLY A 132 1.18 8.46 17.59
C GLY A 132 2.21 9.40 16.98
N PHE A 133 3.18 9.85 17.79
CA PHE A 133 4.27 10.74 17.34
C PHE A 133 5.00 10.17 16.11
N TRP A 134 5.41 8.91 16.16
CA TRP A 134 6.17 8.27 15.10
C TRP A 134 5.38 8.17 13.77
N GLU A 135 4.10 7.84 13.87
CA GLU A 135 3.21 7.80 12.71
C GLU A 135 3.09 9.20 12.09
N ARG A 136 2.81 10.22 12.92
CA ARG A 136 2.65 11.62 12.47
C ARG A 136 3.92 12.25 11.91
N ALA A 137 5.09 11.86 12.41
CA ALA A 137 6.35 12.37 11.92
C ALA A 137 6.81 11.66 10.62
N VAL A 138 6.68 10.33 10.53
CA VAL A 138 7.32 9.54 9.48
C VAL A 138 6.42 9.31 8.27
N MET A 139 5.12 9.04 8.49
CA MET A 139 4.22 8.68 7.40
C MET A 139 4.07 9.79 6.34
N PRO A 140 3.93 11.09 6.70
CA PRO A 140 3.84 12.14 5.69
C PRO A 140 5.05 12.19 4.76
N VAL A 141 6.27 12.00 5.28
CA VAL A 141 7.50 12.01 4.48
C VAL A 141 7.52 10.85 3.49
N ILE A 142 7.19 9.63 3.96
CA ILE A 142 7.18 8.44 3.11
C ILE A 142 6.13 8.57 2.00
N PHE A 143 4.91 9.00 2.35
CA PHE A 143 3.83 9.13 1.38
C PHE A 143 4.05 10.28 0.39
N ALA A 144 4.71 11.36 0.79
CA ALA A 144 5.14 12.42 -0.14
C ALA A 144 6.14 11.87 -1.17
N GLU A 145 7.12 11.07 -0.75
CA GLU A 145 8.06 10.43 -1.66
C GLU A 145 7.40 9.37 -2.57
N LEU A 146 6.41 8.63 -2.04
CA LEU A 146 5.61 7.71 -2.86
C LEU A 146 4.78 8.46 -3.90
N ALA A 147 4.10 9.54 -3.53
CA ALA A 147 3.31 10.37 -4.45
C ALA A 147 4.18 10.96 -5.57
N ARG A 148 5.40 11.41 -5.23
CA ARG A 148 6.37 11.92 -6.21
C ARG A 148 6.84 10.83 -7.17
N LYS A 149 7.05 9.61 -6.67
CA LYS A 149 7.54 8.48 -7.47
C LYS A 149 6.45 7.83 -8.31
N TYR A 150 5.25 7.74 -7.77
CA TYR A 150 4.10 7.08 -8.37
C TYR A 150 2.93 8.07 -8.53
N PRO A 151 3.06 9.14 -9.32
CA PRO A 151 1.99 10.12 -9.50
C PRO A 151 0.78 9.47 -10.17
N PRO A 152 -0.43 9.61 -9.60
CA PRO A 152 -1.65 8.93 -10.07
C PRO A 152 -1.93 9.15 -11.56
N SER A 153 -1.69 10.35 -12.08
CA SER A 153 -1.86 10.68 -13.50
C SER A 153 -1.02 9.80 -14.42
N ARG A 154 0.24 9.53 -14.06
CA ARG A 154 1.13 8.66 -14.85
C ARG A 154 0.83 7.17 -14.66
N MET A 155 0.31 6.77 -13.48
CA MET A 155 -0.09 5.38 -13.24
C MET A 155 -1.30 5.02 -14.11
N SER A 156 -2.28 5.92 -14.19
CA SER A 156 -3.53 5.74 -14.95
C SER A 156 -3.39 6.00 -16.45
N ASP A 157 -2.31 6.63 -16.89
CA ASP A 157 -2.05 6.89 -18.31
C ASP A 157 -1.67 5.58 -19.04
N PRO A 158 -2.47 5.16 -20.06
CA PRO A 158 -2.18 3.94 -20.83
C PRO A 158 -0.82 3.99 -21.58
N ALA A 159 -0.37 5.17 -21.98
CA ALA A 159 0.92 5.35 -22.68
C ALA A 159 2.12 5.25 -21.73
N SER A 160 1.93 5.41 -20.43
CA SER A 160 2.98 5.32 -19.44
C SER A 160 3.32 3.87 -19.10
N LYS A 161 4.61 3.53 -19.10
CA LYS A 161 5.09 2.22 -18.62
C LYS A 161 5.02 2.06 -17.10
N LEU A 162 4.73 3.16 -16.37
CA LEU A 162 4.62 3.11 -14.92
C LEU A 162 3.28 2.48 -14.52
N ALA A 163 3.32 1.59 -13.54
CA ALA A 163 2.16 0.99 -12.92
C ALA A 163 2.41 0.86 -11.42
N ALA A 164 1.40 1.12 -10.64
CA ALA A 164 1.35 0.85 -9.21
C ALA A 164 -0.10 0.57 -8.79
N ALA A 165 -0.23 -0.19 -7.72
CA ALA A 165 -1.47 -0.38 -6.99
C ALA A 165 -1.15 -0.39 -5.50
N ASN A 166 -2.18 -0.29 -4.67
CA ASN A 166 -2.08 -0.43 -3.22
C ASN A 166 -2.94 -1.61 -2.80
N GLY A 167 -2.32 -2.64 -2.22
CA GLY A 167 -2.98 -3.86 -1.77
C GLY A 167 -4.05 -3.66 -0.69
N GLN A 168 -4.10 -2.48 -0.09
CA GLN A 168 -5.14 -2.12 0.87
C GLN A 168 -6.51 -1.85 0.21
N TYR A 169 -6.53 -1.55 -1.09
CA TYR A 169 -7.75 -1.50 -1.91
C TYR A 169 -7.41 -1.69 -3.38
N LEU A 170 -7.55 -2.92 -3.86
CA LEU A 170 -7.24 -3.30 -5.22
C LEU A 170 -8.45 -4.06 -5.81
N LEU A 171 -9.25 -3.36 -6.62
CA LEU A 171 -10.40 -3.91 -7.34
C LEU A 171 -9.97 -4.27 -8.76
N VAL A 172 -10.12 -5.52 -9.15
CA VAL A 172 -9.74 -6.00 -10.48
C VAL A 172 -10.85 -6.83 -11.09
N SER A 173 -11.09 -6.70 -12.41
CA SER A 173 -12.01 -7.58 -13.12
C SER A 173 -11.48 -9.02 -13.12
N ARG A 174 -12.35 -10.00 -12.89
CA ARG A 174 -11.95 -11.42 -12.95
C ARG A 174 -11.26 -11.74 -14.27
N LYS A 175 -11.79 -11.24 -15.37
CA LYS A 175 -11.21 -11.43 -16.71
C LYS A 175 -9.73 -11.00 -16.76
N ALA A 176 -9.40 -9.80 -16.29
CA ALA A 176 -8.02 -9.32 -16.32
C ALA A 176 -7.12 -10.08 -15.33
N TYR A 177 -7.66 -10.42 -14.17
CA TYR A 177 -6.96 -11.20 -13.15
C TYR A 177 -6.58 -12.60 -13.65
N ASP A 178 -7.53 -13.33 -14.21
CA ASP A 178 -7.32 -14.69 -14.71
C ASP A 178 -6.38 -14.70 -15.94
N ALA A 179 -6.54 -13.71 -16.82
CA ALA A 179 -5.71 -13.60 -18.04
C ALA A 179 -4.20 -13.46 -17.76
N VAL A 180 -3.84 -12.89 -16.60
CA VAL A 180 -2.41 -12.73 -16.22
C VAL A 180 -1.93 -13.79 -15.23
N GLY A 181 -2.77 -14.76 -14.84
CA GLY A 181 -2.47 -15.79 -13.86
C GLY A 181 -2.54 -15.28 -12.41
N GLY A 182 -3.16 -14.14 -12.17
CA GLY A 182 -3.44 -13.58 -10.85
C GLY A 182 -2.21 -13.45 -9.95
N HIS A 183 -2.41 -13.62 -8.63
CA HIS A 183 -1.32 -13.53 -7.66
C HIS A 183 -0.34 -14.70 -7.74
N ALA A 184 -0.70 -15.83 -8.39
CA ALA A 184 0.23 -16.91 -8.64
C ALA A 184 1.39 -16.48 -9.56
N ALA A 185 1.14 -15.58 -10.53
CA ALA A 185 2.18 -15.03 -11.40
C ALA A 185 3.21 -14.16 -10.64
N VAL A 186 2.86 -13.68 -9.44
CA VAL A 186 3.71 -12.84 -8.58
C VAL A 186 3.97 -13.48 -7.21
N ALA A 187 3.86 -14.80 -7.11
CA ALA A 187 3.83 -15.58 -5.87
C ALA A 187 4.96 -15.26 -4.88
N SER A 188 6.16 -15.00 -5.38
CA SER A 188 7.36 -14.69 -4.56
C SER A 188 7.52 -13.19 -4.25
N SER A 189 6.66 -12.33 -4.82
CA SER A 189 6.79 -10.87 -4.63
C SER A 189 6.34 -10.42 -3.25
N LEU A 190 7.13 -9.55 -2.62
CA LEU A 190 6.76 -8.84 -1.38
C LEU A 190 6.01 -7.52 -1.66
N LEU A 191 5.97 -7.09 -2.93
CA LEU A 191 5.16 -5.99 -3.46
C LEU A 191 4.22 -6.55 -4.51
N GLU A 192 3.39 -7.48 -4.12
CA GLU A 192 2.49 -8.23 -4.99
C GLU A 192 1.51 -7.35 -5.75
N ASP A 193 1.02 -6.29 -5.09
CA ASP A 193 0.09 -5.30 -5.62
C ASP A 193 0.72 -4.50 -6.79
N VAL A 194 1.95 -4.02 -6.59
CA VAL A 194 2.68 -3.27 -7.62
C VAL A 194 3.04 -4.17 -8.81
N GLU A 195 3.51 -5.39 -8.54
CA GLU A 195 3.89 -6.33 -9.62
C GLU A 195 2.64 -6.83 -10.37
N LEU A 196 1.52 -7.10 -9.67
CA LEU A 196 0.25 -7.47 -10.31
C LEU A 196 -0.25 -6.33 -11.22
N ALA A 197 -0.22 -5.08 -10.76
CA ALA A 197 -0.59 -3.93 -11.58
C ALA A 197 0.30 -3.81 -12.82
N ARG A 198 1.60 -4.12 -12.70
CA ARG A 198 2.55 -4.10 -13.84
C ARG A 198 2.21 -5.16 -14.89
N ILE A 199 1.97 -6.41 -14.48
CA ILE A 199 1.65 -7.48 -15.45
C ILE A 199 0.28 -7.24 -16.09
N ILE A 200 -0.73 -6.75 -15.36
CA ILE A 200 -2.04 -6.39 -15.89
C ILE A 200 -1.89 -5.27 -16.95
N LYS A 201 -1.15 -4.21 -16.63
CA LYS A 201 -0.93 -3.11 -17.58
C LYS A 201 -0.11 -3.55 -18.80
N ALA A 202 0.92 -4.39 -18.60
CA ALA A 202 1.73 -4.94 -19.69
C ALA A 202 0.93 -5.87 -20.61
N ALA A 203 -0.11 -6.54 -20.10
CA ALA A 203 -1.05 -7.33 -20.88
C ALA A 203 -2.09 -6.48 -21.65
N GLY A 204 -1.98 -5.15 -21.60
CA GLY A 204 -2.86 -4.23 -22.33
C GLY A 204 -4.14 -3.84 -21.62
N TYR A 205 -4.34 -4.27 -20.38
CA TYR A 205 -5.48 -3.88 -19.57
C TYR A 205 -5.32 -2.48 -19.00
N ARG A 206 -6.44 -1.78 -18.82
CA ARG A 206 -6.45 -0.41 -18.29
C ARG A 206 -6.42 -0.42 -16.77
N ILE A 207 -5.50 0.34 -16.20
CA ILE A 207 -5.44 0.55 -14.74
C ILE A 207 -5.79 1.99 -14.38
N THR A 208 -6.42 2.17 -13.23
CA THR A 208 -6.68 3.47 -12.59
C THR A 208 -6.17 3.42 -11.16
N PHE A 209 -5.41 4.46 -10.78
CA PHE A 209 -4.87 4.62 -9.45
C PHE A 209 -5.12 6.03 -8.94
N ARG A 210 -5.71 6.18 -7.75
CA ARG A 210 -5.93 7.48 -7.13
C ARG A 210 -5.89 7.44 -5.60
N TYR A 211 -5.84 8.61 -4.98
CA TYR A 211 -6.14 8.75 -3.56
C TYR A 211 -7.61 8.41 -3.30
N GLY A 212 -7.87 7.59 -2.28
CA GLY A 212 -9.17 6.99 -2.00
C GLY A 212 -9.70 7.28 -0.60
N GLY A 213 -9.36 8.41 0.02
CA GLY A 213 -9.86 8.77 1.35
C GLY A 213 -11.38 8.91 1.45
N ASP A 214 -12.06 9.09 0.30
CA ASP A 214 -13.51 9.06 0.16
C ASP A 214 -14.10 7.62 0.16
N ALA A 215 -13.27 6.61 0.00
CA ALA A 215 -13.68 5.21 -0.10
C ALA A 215 -13.17 4.32 1.04
N VAL A 216 -11.93 4.54 1.49
CA VAL A 216 -11.26 3.65 2.45
C VAL A 216 -10.23 4.41 3.28
N ARG A 217 -10.10 4.03 4.54
CA ARG A 217 -9.07 4.50 5.46
C ARG A 217 -8.38 3.31 6.13
N THR A 218 -7.17 3.53 6.62
CA THR A 218 -6.40 2.51 7.32
C THR A 218 -5.51 3.12 8.40
N ARG A 219 -5.24 2.36 9.42
CA ARG A 219 -4.17 2.62 10.40
C ARG A 219 -3.17 1.48 10.35
N MET A 220 -2.13 1.63 9.52
CA MET A 220 -1.14 0.59 9.25
C MET A 220 -0.31 0.18 10.47
N TYR A 221 0.01 1.13 11.35
CA TYR A 221 0.93 0.92 12.46
C TYR A 221 0.38 1.52 13.75
N ARG A 222 0.58 0.81 14.87
CA ARG A 222 0.18 1.24 16.21
C ARG A 222 1.38 1.46 17.14
N SER A 223 2.59 1.14 16.67
CA SER A 223 3.84 1.32 17.41
C SER A 223 5.01 1.62 16.47
N PHE A 224 6.09 2.21 17.00
CA PHE A 224 7.33 2.39 16.24
C PHE A 224 7.93 1.07 15.77
N GLN A 225 7.80 0.00 16.55
CA GLN A 225 8.30 -1.32 16.18
C GLN A 225 7.59 -1.85 14.92
N GLN A 226 6.25 -1.77 14.87
CA GLN A 226 5.46 -2.16 13.70
C GLN A 226 5.79 -1.31 12.47
N LEU A 227 5.88 0.01 12.64
CA LEU A 227 6.26 0.96 11.58
C LEU A 227 7.65 0.63 11.03
N ARG A 228 8.63 0.39 11.91
CA ARG A 228 9.99 0.03 11.52
C ARG A 228 10.03 -1.29 10.77
N GLU A 229 9.32 -2.32 11.23
CA GLU A 229 9.28 -3.64 10.58
C GLU A 229 8.63 -3.53 9.19
N GLY A 230 7.45 -2.93 9.09
CA GLY A 230 6.72 -2.80 7.84
C GLY A 230 7.49 -2.00 6.78
N TRP A 231 8.05 -0.85 7.15
CA TRP A 231 8.83 -0.06 6.20
C TRP A 231 10.20 -0.66 5.89
N THR A 232 10.81 -1.41 6.82
CA THR A 232 12.03 -2.20 6.52
C THR A 232 11.76 -3.20 5.39
N LYS A 233 10.59 -3.83 5.35
CA LYS A 233 10.18 -4.73 4.27
C LYS A 233 10.03 -4.00 2.93
N ASN A 234 9.43 -2.82 2.91
CA ASN A 234 8.95 -2.20 1.68
C ASN A 234 9.94 -1.20 1.03
N LEU A 235 10.66 -0.40 1.82
CA LEU A 235 11.36 0.79 1.30
C LEU A 235 12.45 0.47 0.28
N ALA A 236 13.27 -0.56 0.48
CA ALA A 236 14.33 -0.91 -0.47
C ALA A 236 13.80 -1.41 -1.82
N LEU A 237 12.60 -1.99 -1.83
CA LEU A 237 11.92 -2.43 -3.04
C LEU A 237 11.23 -1.25 -3.74
N LEU A 238 10.59 -0.39 -2.96
CA LEU A 238 9.93 0.81 -3.47
C LEU A 238 10.93 1.85 -3.99
N PHE A 239 12.09 2.01 -3.32
CA PHE A 239 13.11 3.00 -3.67
C PHE A 239 14.45 2.34 -3.99
N PRO A 240 14.73 2.00 -5.27
CA PRO A 240 16.01 1.38 -5.67
C PRO A 240 17.25 2.19 -5.26
N SER A 241 17.16 3.53 -5.30
CA SER A 241 18.20 4.47 -4.89
C SER A 241 18.08 4.87 -3.41
N ALA A 242 17.74 3.90 -2.53
CA ALA A 242 17.47 4.16 -1.11
C ALA A 242 18.60 4.91 -0.38
N ILE A 243 19.88 4.63 -0.72
CA ILE A 243 21.03 5.31 -0.10
C ILE A 243 21.07 6.80 -0.50
N ALA A 244 20.92 7.09 -1.78
CA ALA A 244 20.92 8.48 -2.25
C ALA A 244 19.75 9.28 -1.66
N LEU A 245 18.57 8.65 -1.57
CA LEU A 245 17.39 9.28 -0.96
C LEU A 245 17.59 9.49 0.55
N ALA A 246 18.24 8.55 1.26
CA ALA A 246 18.57 8.73 2.67
C ALA A 246 19.53 9.90 2.90
N LEU A 247 20.59 9.99 2.09
CA LEU A 247 21.53 11.11 2.16
C LEU A 247 20.85 12.45 1.87
N TRP A 248 20.00 12.48 0.83
CA TRP A 248 19.21 13.67 0.50
C TRP A 248 18.32 14.12 1.67
N SER A 249 17.60 13.17 2.30
CA SER A 249 16.75 13.47 3.45
C SER A 249 17.53 14.02 4.65
N LEU A 250 18.75 13.55 4.89
CA LEU A 250 19.63 14.08 5.95
C LEU A 250 20.14 15.49 5.61
N ILE A 251 20.52 15.74 4.35
CA ILE A 251 20.94 17.06 3.88
C ILE A 251 19.78 18.04 4.01
N GLU A 252 18.58 17.66 3.56
CA GLU A 252 17.37 18.48 3.66
C GLU A 252 17.05 18.81 5.13
N PHE A 253 17.12 17.83 6.03
CA PHE A 253 16.94 18.06 7.46
C PHE A 253 17.97 19.05 8.02
N ALA A 254 19.25 18.85 7.72
CA ALA A 254 20.31 19.74 8.16
C ALA A 254 20.13 21.16 7.64
N ALA A 255 19.74 21.32 6.38
CA ALA A 255 19.45 22.63 5.78
C ALA A 255 18.27 23.33 6.46
N VAL A 256 17.18 22.59 6.74
CA VAL A 256 16.03 23.15 7.47
C VAL A 256 16.44 23.62 8.87
N ILE A 257 17.17 22.81 9.62
CA ILE A 257 17.63 23.19 10.97
C ILE A 257 18.57 24.41 10.90
N ALA A 258 19.52 24.41 9.99
CA ALA A 258 20.43 25.56 9.81
C ALA A 258 19.66 26.85 9.49
N CYS A 259 18.70 26.79 8.56
CA CYS A 259 17.86 27.93 8.21
C CYS A 259 17.03 28.43 9.40
N LEU A 260 16.46 27.53 10.20
CA LEU A 260 15.69 27.91 11.40
C LEU A 260 16.59 28.58 12.48
N VAL A 261 17.80 28.05 12.70
CA VAL A 261 18.78 28.65 13.63
C VAL A 261 19.21 30.03 13.16
N PHE A 262 19.54 30.20 11.86
CA PHE A 262 19.89 31.50 11.30
C PHE A 262 18.73 32.49 11.36
N ALA A 263 17.53 32.07 11.03
CA ALA A 263 16.34 32.92 11.16
C ALA A 263 16.14 33.40 12.60
N ALA A 264 16.27 32.50 13.58
CA ALA A 264 16.15 32.85 15.00
C ALA A 264 17.23 33.83 15.45
N SER A 265 18.50 33.65 15.03
CA SER A 265 19.60 34.56 15.37
C SER A 265 19.38 35.95 14.78
N LEU A 266 18.87 36.07 13.57
CA LEU A 266 18.54 37.35 12.93
C LEU A 266 17.37 38.05 13.62
N VAL A 267 16.35 37.32 14.04
CA VAL A 267 15.24 37.89 14.83
C VAL A 267 15.75 38.46 16.14
N ILE A 268 16.64 37.75 16.83
CA ILE A 268 17.27 38.25 18.08
C ILE A 268 18.09 39.48 17.83
N ALA A 269 18.78 39.58 16.67
CA ALA A 269 19.53 40.76 16.26
C ALA A 269 18.67 41.94 15.74
N GLY A 270 17.34 41.80 15.71
CA GLY A 270 16.39 42.81 15.21
C GLY A 270 16.23 42.87 13.69
N ASP A 271 16.86 41.95 12.96
CA ASP A 271 16.83 41.89 11.50
C ASP A 271 15.78 40.86 10.99
N TRP A 272 14.51 41.18 11.24
CA TRP A 272 13.39 40.32 10.86
C TRP A 272 13.22 40.15 9.33
N ARG A 273 13.69 41.13 8.52
CA ARG A 273 13.58 41.08 7.06
C ARG A 273 14.42 39.96 6.45
N HIS A 274 15.69 39.86 6.86
CA HIS A 274 16.54 38.76 6.42
C HIS A 274 16.15 37.44 7.06
N ALA A 275 15.62 37.45 8.28
CA ALA A 275 15.10 36.22 8.92
C ALA A 275 14.01 35.54 8.07
N LEU A 276 13.09 36.29 7.46
CA LEU A 276 12.05 35.76 6.58
C LEU A 276 12.61 34.98 5.38
N PHE A 277 13.75 35.44 4.83
CA PHE A 277 14.38 34.73 3.72
C PHE A 277 14.80 33.31 4.09
N TYR A 278 15.31 33.10 5.29
CA TYR A 278 15.70 31.78 5.77
C TYR A 278 14.52 30.85 6.06
N LEU A 279 13.29 31.34 6.16
CA LEU A 279 12.09 30.50 6.32
C LEU A 279 11.63 29.88 5.00
N ILE A 280 12.17 30.28 3.85
CA ILE A 280 11.80 29.71 2.54
C ILE A 280 12.08 28.22 2.48
N VAL A 281 13.25 27.76 2.93
CA VAL A 281 13.61 26.33 2.87
C VAL A 281 12.70 25.47 3.77
N PRO A 282 12.49 25.76 5.07
CA PRO A 282 11.51 25.06 5.89
C PRO A 282 10.10 25.06 5.27
N PHE A 283 9.66 26.20 4.74
CA PHE A 283 8.34 26.32 4.10
C PHE A 283 8.21 25.39 2.89
N LEU A 284 9.17 25.40 1.97
CA LEU A 284 9.15 24.52 0.79
C LEU A 284 9.21 23.03 1.17
N THR A 285 9.98 22.68 2.21
CA THR A 285 10.01 21.32 2.73
C THR A 285 8.63 20.88 3.25
N VAL A 286 7.97 21.73 4.04
CA VAL A 286 6.61 21.42 4.54
C VAL A 286 5.60 21.34 3.40
N MET A 287 5.67 22.24 2.40
CA MET A 287 4.79 22.20 1.23
C MET A 287 4.98 20.89 0.43
N ARG A 288 6.22 20.45 0.25
CA ARG A 288 6.52 19.17 -0.38
C ARG A 288 5.92 17.99 0.40
N ILE A 289 6.07 17.98 1.73
CA ILE A 289 5.49 16.93 2.58
C ILE A 289 3.96 16.99 2.55
N ALA A 290 3.35 18.17 2.48
CA ALA A 290 1.90 18.37 2.46
C ALA A 290 1.19 17.78 1.22
N THR A 291 1.93 17.40 0.18
CA THR A 291 1.37 16.69 -0.98
C THR A 291 0.82 15.29 -0.63
N SER A 292 1.07 14.80 0.56
CA SER A 292 0.73 13.44 1.02
C SER A 292 -0.63 13.30 1.72
N HIS A 293 -1.48 14.35 1.72
CA HIS A 293 -2.84 14.35 2.28
C HIS A 293 -2.95 14.13 3.80
N PHE A 294 -1.92 14.48 4.57
CA PHE A 294 -1.98 14.46 6.05
C PHE A 294 -2.37 15.82 6.62
N SER A 295 -2.71 15.85 7.92
CA SER A 295 -2.97 17.10 8.63
C SER A 295 -1.77 18.02 8.66
N TRP A 296 -2.00 19.34 8.71
CA TRP A 296 -0.92 20.34 8.78
C TRP A 296 0.03 20.09 9.96
N SER A 297 -0.49 19.69 11.11
CA SER A 297 0.34 19.35 12.28
C SER A 297 1.25 18.14 12.03
N SER A 298 0.78 17.15 11.27
CA SER A 298 1.61 15.99 10.89
C SER A 298 2.65 16.37 9.82
N ASN A 299 2.29 17.24 8.87
CA ASN A 299 3.22 17.73 7.86
C ASN A 299 4.37 18.55 8.47
N LEU A 300 4.09 19.38 9.48
CA LEU A 300 5.11 20.10 10.25
C LEU A 300 6.03 19.12 11.02
N LEU A 301 5.44 18.13 11.70
CA LEU A 301 6.21 17.07 12.38
C LEU A 301 7.05 16.23 11.39
N GLY A 302 6.66 16.21 10.12
CA GLY A 302 7.41 15.54 9.04
C GLY A 302 8.86 15.99 8.91
N ILE A 303 9.19 17.24 9.31
CA ILE A 303 10.59 17.68 9.37
C ILE A 303 11.41 16.77 10.28
N LEU A 304 10.90 16.43 11.46
CA LEU A 304 11.54 15.49 12.38
C LEU A 304 11.50 14.04 11.87
N GLY A 305 10.62 13.75 10.94
CA GLY A 305 10.51 12.47 10.24
C GLY A 305 11.63 12.22 9.22
N LEU A 306 12.27 13.26 8.67
CA LEU A 306 13.31 13.12 7.65
C LEU A 306 14.51 12.23 8.08
N PRO A 307 15.14 12.42 9.26
CA PRO A 307 16.24 11.56 9.70
C PRO A 307 15.77 10.14 10.00
N ILE A 308 14.53 9.97 10.48
CA ILE A 308 13.95 8.66 10.74
C ILE A 308 13.69 7.92 9.42
N PHE A 309 13.18 8.61 8.42
CA PHE A 309 13.00 8.05 7.08
C PHE A 309 14.34 7.62 6.47
N ALA A 310 15.39 8.43 6.60
CA ALA A 310 16.75 8.07 6.18
C ALA A 310 17.23 6.78 6.89
N TYR A 311 17.04 6.70 8.21
CA TYR A 311 17.34 5.48 8.98
C TYR A 311 16.59 4.26 8.44
N LEU A 312 15.28 4.39 8.17
CA LEU A 312 14.45 3.29 7.66
C LEU A 312 14.89 2.83 6.27
N LEU A 313 15.27 3.76 5.38
CA LEU A 313 15.82 3.46 4.05
C LEU A 313 17.12 2.64 4.14
N LEU A 314 18.06 3.10 4.95
CA LEU A 314 19.35 2.42 5.16
C LEU A 314 19.16 1.05 5.80
N ARG A 315 18.31 0.96 6.82
CA ARG A 315 17.96 -0.30 7.48
C ARG A 315 17.33 -1.28 6.48
N SER A 316 16.35 -0.82 5.69
CA SER A 316 15.72 -1.65 4.67
C SER A 316 16.75 -2.18 3.67
N LYS A 317 17.61 -1.31 3.14
CA LYS A 317 18.67 -1.70 2.19
C LYS A 317 19.64 -2.73 2.79
N LEU A 318 20.05 -2.52 4.03
CA LEU A 318 20.94 -3.45 4.75
C LEU A 318 20.25 -4.81 4.98
N SER A 319 18.99 -4.82 5.45
CA SER A 319 18.24 -6.06 5.69
C SER A 319 18.11 -6.91 4.43
N TYR A 320 17.89 -6.29 3.26
CA TYR A 320 17.91 -6.99 1.98
C TYR A 320 19.29 -7.48 1.56
N ARG A 321 20.35 -6.72 1.89
CA ARG A 321 21.73 -7.13 1.58
C ARG A 321 22.16 -8.36 2.37
N ILE A 322 21.78 -8.44 3.64
CA ILE A 322 22.11 -9.58 4.53
C ILE A 322 21.08 -10.71 4.49
N GLY A 323 20.00 -10.58 3.68
CA GLY A 323 18.98 -11.61 3.53
C GLY A 323 18.09 -11.81 4.78
N LYS A 324 17.97 -10.81 5.65
CA LYS A 324 17.17 -10.87 6.90
C LYS A 324 16.03 -9.86 6.87
N VAL A 325 15.00 -10.15 6.07
CA VAL A 325 13.76 -9.39 6.08
C VAL A 325 12.70 -10.20 6.80
N SER A 326 12.14 -9.69 7.88
CA SER A 326 11.06 -10.32 8.63
C SER A 326 9.74 -9.60 8.44
N TRP A 327 8.63 -10.34 8.47
CA TRP A 327 7.29 -9.79 8.49
C TRP A 327 6.30 -10.78 9.12
N LYS A 328 5.57 -10.33 10.14
CA LYS A 328 4.57 -11.15 10.87
C LYS A 328 5.08 -12.54 11.23
N GLY A 329 6.29 -12.60 11.81
CA GLY A 329 6.92 -13.84 12.27
C GLY A 329 7.52 -14.73 11.19
N ARG A 330 7.46 -14.34 9.90
CA ARG A 330 8.11 -15.07 8.80
C ARG A 330 9.38 -14.34 8.35
N LEU A 331 10.43 -15.11 8.06
CA LEU A 331 11.67 -14.61 7.47
C LEU A 331 11.61 -14.76 5.94
N TYR A 332 11.88 -13.69 5.23
CA TYR A 332 12.00 -13.64 3.78
C TYR A 332 13.46 -13.41 3.42
N GLY A 333 14.21 -14.50 3.18
CA GLY A 333 15.65 -14.43 2.93
C GLY A 333 16.09 -15.16 1.67
N GLY A 334 17.22 -14.78 1.10
CA GLY A 334 18.03 -15.46 0.09
C GLY A 334 17.29 -15.95 -1.18
N ARG A 335 16.55 -17.04 -1.11
CA ARG A 335 15.89 -17.67 -2.26
C ARG A 335 14.68 -16.90 -2.78
N THR A 336 13.82 -16.38 -1.91
CA THR A 336 12.64 -15.59 -2.28
C THR A 336 13.03 -14.30 -3.01
N ILE A 337 14.13 -13.65 -2.58
CA ILE A 337 14.63 -12.42 -3.20
C ILE A 337 15.32 -12.71 -4.54
N ALA A 338 15.97 -13.88 -4.70
CA ALA A 338 16.63 -14.29 -5.94
C ALA A 338 15.62 -14.63 -7.03
N ALA A 339 14.50 -15.30 -6.72
CA ALA A 339 13.43 -15.62 -7.66
C ALA A 339 12.82 -14.34 -8.26
N GLY A 340 12.58 -13.30 -7.46
CA GLY A 340 12.11 -11.99 -7.95
C GLY A 340 13.11 -11.25 -8.83
N ARG A 341 14.42 -11.54 -8.74
CA ARG A 341 15.45 -10.99 -9.65
C ARG A 341 15.55 -11.76 -10.97
N LEU A 342 15.29 -13.06 -10.96
CA LEU A 342 15.32 -13.89 -12.17
C LEU A 342 14.11 -13.60 -13.07
N SER A 343 12.93 -13.35 -12.49
CA SER A 343 11.75 -12.92 -13.27
C SER A 343 11.98 -11.56 -13.97
N ARG A 344 12.78 -10.65 -13.37
CA ARG A 344 13.14 -9.36 -13.99
C ARG A 344 14.14 -9.48 -15.15
N ARG A 345 14.92 -10.57 -15.25
CA ARG A 345 15.88 -10.80 -16.34
C ARG A 345 15.28 -11.60 -17.49
N GLY A 346 14.26 -12.42 -17.24
CA GLY A 346 13.61 -13.24 -18.26
C GLY A 346 12.71 -12.48 -19.25
N THR A 347 12.24 -11.29 -18.88
CA THR A 347 11.38 -10.45 -19.73
C THR A 347 12.12 -9.56 -20.73
N VAL A 348 13.47 -9.59 -20.75
CA VAL A 348 14.28 -8.78 -21.69
C VAL A 348 14.93 -9.62 -22.80
N ALA A 349 14.87 -10.94 -22.74
CA ALA A 349 15.48 -11.84 -23.73
C ALA A 349 14.41 -12.61 -24.52
N GLY A 350 13.76 -11.93 -25.45
CA GLY A 350 12.84 -12.61 -26.35
C GLY A 350 12.16 -11.66 -27.34
N HIS A 351 12.95 -10.98 -28.16
CA HIS A 351 12.60 -10.55 -29.51
C HIS A 351 13.89 -10.03 -30.19
N SER A 352 14.56 -10.91 -30.87
CA SER A 352 15.42 -10.61 -32.03
C SER A 352 14.87 -11.38 -33.22
#